data_5298784420f551af2208d088a146d84b
#
_entry.id   5298784420f551af2208d088a146d84b
#
_cell.length_a   1.000
_cell.length_b   1.000
_cell.length_c   1.000
_cell.angle_alpha   90.00
_cell.angle_beta   90.00
_cell.angle_gamma   90.00
#
_symmetry.space_group_name_H-M   'P 1'
#
loop_
_entity.id
_entity.type
_entity.pdbx_description
1 polymer ?
#
loop_
_entity_poly.entity_id
_entity_poly.type
_entity_poly.pdbx_seq_one_letter_code
_entity_poly.pdbx_strand_id
1 'polypeptide(L)'
;MVLSLLSILTINFSSAQILPLKKPKLSTEETQKKLLVDFLKPLPKPIKKKEIEEKKEIIVKKVKEQSGLLLPKKKPIIAGSVVVKNIKESKYFSKKDFKLAKKAISEMKLAKWPNAIQTAKKAKDRSIYDFIQWRHLLTKGNKASYYDYKNFIDRNDDYPRIGRIKYLSEHKLSTDTVSPKKIVQWYGEREPLSGFGKMILGESYIFTGNKEKGIKLIKNGWVNAELTKSELRFFRKKYKKYLVAEDYIKRADYLAWNNKYWDLKRMLRYLPKDYELLYNARQLLMSKSYGVDNAI
;
A
#
# COMPACT_ATOMS: atom_id res chain seq x y z
N MET A 1 -59.85 3.44 -43.43
CA MET A 1 -58.68 3.45 -44.30
C MET A 1 -57.75 4.55 -43.85
N VAL A 2 -56.75 4.24 -43.05
CA VAL A 2 -55.65 5.16 -42.79
C VAL A 2 -54.40 4.27 -42.73
N LEU A 3 -53.55 4.40 -43.76
CA LEU A 3 -52.21 3.73 -43.84
C LEU A 3 -51.25 4.45 -42.91
N SER A 4 -50.69 3.74 -41.97
CA SER A 4 -49.55 4.17 -41.14
C SER A 4 -48.25 3.74 -41.80
N LEU A 5 -47.46 4.71 -42.28
CA LEU A 5 -46.10 4.48 -42.80
C LEU A 5 -45.15 4.24 -41.65
N LEU A 6 -44.61 3.03 -41.58
CA LEU A 6 -43.49 2.68 -40.71
C LEU A 6 -42.17 3.01 -41.45
N SER A 7 -41.51 4.10 -41.06
CA SER A 7 -40.13 4.41 -41.51
C SER A 7 -39.12 3.62 -40.75
N ILE A 8 -38.51 2.64 -41.38
CA ILE A 8 -37.41 1.86 -40.83
C ILE A 8 -36.10 2.70 -40.93
N LEU A 9 -35.60 3.15 -39.80
CA LEU A 9 -34.31 3.82 -39.72
C LEU A 9 -33.23 2.75 -39.69
N THR A 10 -32.56 2.52 -40.81
CA THR A 10 -31.36 1.65 -40.92
C THR A 10 -30.15 2.41 -40.38
N ILE A 11 -29.69 2.04 -39.19
CA ILE A 11 -28.43 2.54 -38.63
C ILE A 11 -27.30 1.75 -39.29
N ASN A 12 -26.56 2.39 -40.18
CA ASN A 12 -25.33 1.84 -40.73
C ASN A 12 -24.23 1.88 -39.68
N PHE A 13 -23.87 0.74 -39.07
CA PHE A 13 -22.65 0.58 -38.29
C PHE A 13 -21.46 0.56 -39.26
N SER A 14 -20.76 1.67 -39.39
CA SER A 14 -19.43 1.69 -39.97
C SER A 14 -18.46 0.95 -39.06
N SER A 15 -18.13 -0.29 -39.39
CA SER A 15 -17.07 -1.03 -38.73
C SER A 15 -15.73 -0.45 -39.20
N ALA A 16 -15.13 0.40 -38.36
CA ALA A 16 -13.75 0.82 -38.55
C ALA A 16 -12.85 -0.42 -38.34
N GLN A 17 -12.40 -1.02 -39.43
CA GLN A 17 -11.37 -2.03 -39.41
C GLN A 17 -10.06 -1.37 -38.97
N ILE A 18 -9.62 -1.63 -37.75
CA ILE A 18 -8.29 -1.28 -37.28
C ILE A 18 -7.32 -2.23 -37.98
N LEU A 19 -6.76 -1.80 -39.12
CA LEU A 19 -5.68 -2.52 -39.77
C LEU A 19 -4.42 -2.47 -38.87
N PRO A 20 -3.77 -3.61 -38.62
CA PRO A 20 -2.52 -3.61 -37.87
C PRO A 20 -1.46 -2.77 -38.60
N LEU A 21 -0.83 -1.86 -37.88
CA LEU A 21 0.33 -1.11 -38.37
C LEU A 21 1.39 -2.10 -38.91
N LYS A 22 1.85 -1.91 -40.14
CA LYS A 22 2.95 -2.70 -40.71
C LYS A 22 4.14 -2.64 -39.75
N LYS A 23 4.66 -3.81 -39.36
CA LYS A 23 5.90 -3.89 -38.56
C LYS A 23 6.99 -3.10 -39.30
N PRO A 24 7.77 -2.27 -38.61
CA PRO A 24 8.92 -1.63 -39.21
C PRO A 24 9.84 -2.71 -39.80
N LYS A 25 10.30 -2.52 -41.03
CA LYS A 25 11.26 -3.44 -41.68
C LYS A 25 12.50 -3.48 -40.79
N LEU A 26 12.91 -4.68 -40.34
CA LEU A 26 14.18 -4.85 -39.66
C LEU A 26 15.30 -4.28 -40.54
N SER A 27 16.15 -3.46 -39.91
CA SER A 27 17.37 -2.96 -40.52
C SER A 27 18.22 -4.10 -41.06
N THR A 28 18.87 -3.85 -42.20
CA THR A 28 19.76 -4.80 -42.88
C THR A 28 20.78 -5.44 -41.92
N GLU A 29 21.22 -6.66 -42.23
CA GLU A 29 22.20 -7.41 -41.40
C GLU A 29 23.47 -6.61 -41.02
N GLU A 30 23.88 -5.65 -41.86
CA GLU A 30 24.99 -4.73 -41.54
C GLU A 30 24.71 -3.81 -40.38
N THR A 31 23.49 -3.31 -40.19
CA THR A 31 23.12 -2.46 -39.06
C THR A 31 23.03 -3.28 -37.77
N GLN A 32 22.59 -4.52 -37.86
CA GLN A 32 22.57 -5.44 -36.71
C GLN A 32 23.99 -5.81 -36.27
N LYS A 33 24.92 -6.10 -37.22
CA LYS A 33 26.33 -6.34 -36.90
C LYS A 33 27.00 -5.12 -36.25
N LYS A 34 26.71 -3.92 -36.69
CA LYS A 34 27.27 -2.69 -36.12
C LYS A 34 26.79 -2.44 -34.68
N LEU A 35 25.49 -2.68 -34.40
CA LEU A 35 24.93 -2.61 -33.06
C LEU A 35 25.50 -3.67 -32.12
N LEU A 36 25.68 -4.91 -32.56
CA LEU A 36 26.28 -5.98 -31.79
C LEU A 36 27.76 -5.72 -31.45
N VAL A 37 28.54 -5.13 -32.38
CA VAL A 37 29.94 -4.79 -32.16
C VAL A 37 30.09 -3.68 -31.11
N ASP A 38 29.18 -2.70 -31.08
CA ASP A 38 29.25 -1.63 -30.06
C ASP A 38 28.86 -2.12 -28.65
N PHE A 39 27.99 -3.13 -28.54
CA PHE A 39 27.65 -3.79 -27.27
C PHE A 39 28.80 -4.67 -26.71
N LEU A 40 29.70 -5.16 -27.55
CA LEU A 40 30.78 -6.07 -27.18
C LEU A 40 32.13 -5.36 -26.91
N LYS A 41 32.18 -4.02 -27.00
CA LYS A 41 33.39 -3.28 -26.64
C LYS A 41 33.60 -3.33 -25.11
N PRO A 42 34.77 -3.79 -24.63
CA PRO A 42 35.10 -3.75 -23.22
C PRO A 42 34.97 -2.33 -22.67
N LEU A 43 34.39 -2.17 -21.50
CA LEU A 43 34.37 -0.90 -20.79
C LEU A 43 35.81 -0.42 -20.55
N PRO A 44 36.13 0.87 -20.79
CA PRO A 44 37.45 1.40 -20.54
C PRO A 44 37.82 1.22 -19.04
N LYS A 45 39.10 0.90 -18.79
CA LYS A 45 39.63 0.76 -17.42
C LYS A 45 39.32 1.99 -16.59
N PRO A 46 38.95 1.86 -15.30
CA PRO A 46 38.71 3.01 -14.43
C PRO A 46 39.96 3.90 -14.33
N ILE A 47 39.79 5.14 -14.71
CA ILE A 47 40.86 6.18 -14.67
C ILE A 47 41.11 6.54 -13.20
N LYS A 48 42.38 6.66 -12.79
CA LYS A 48 42.77 7.05 -11.42
C LYS A 48 42.12 8.40 -11.04
N LYS A 49 41.68 8.53 -9.80
CA LYS A 49 40.91 9.71 -9.30
C LYS A 49 41.51 11.08 -9.66
N LYS A 50 42.81 11.22 -9.68
CA LYS A 50 43.51 12.46 -10.06
C LYS A 50 43.25 12.93 -11.51
N GLU A 51 43.29 11.98 -12.47
CA GLU A 51 43.04 12.31 -13.89
C GLU A 51 41.58 12.72 -14.16
N ILE A 52 40.64 12.25 -13.33
CA ILE A 52 39.23 12.63 -13.45
C ILE A 52 38.99 14.03 -12.94
N GLU A 53 39.71 14.47 -11.90
CA GLU A 53 39.60 15.84 -11.36
C GLU A 53 40.20 16.86 -12.32
N GLU A 54 41.38 16.60 -12.88
CA GLU A 54 42.01 17.50 -13.89
C GLU A 54 41.16 17.62 -15.17
N LYS A 55 40.62 16.50 -15.70
CA LYS A 55 39.74 16.54 -16.86
C LYS A 55 38.43 17.28 -16.58
N LYS A 56 37.85 17.15 -15.37
CA LYS A 56 36.65 17.90 -14.97
C LYS A 56 36.93 19.41 -14.85
N GLU A 57 38.08 19.81 -14.33
CA GLU A 57 38.45 21.23 -14.25
C GLU A 57 38.66 21.85 -15.63
N ILE A 58 39.31 21.15 -16.58
CA ILE A 58 39.51 21.61 -17.96
C ILE A 58 38.17 21.73 -18.69
N ILE A 59 37.25 20.78 -18.52
CA ILE A 59 35.92 20.84 -19.13
C ILE A 59 35.10 21.99 -18.55
N VAL A 60 35.15 22.21 -17.23
CA VAL A 60 34.42 23.30 -16.57
C VAL A 60 34.98 24.66 -16.97
N LYS A 61 36.30 24.80 -17.16
CA LYS A 61 36.92 26.04 -17.69
C LYS A 61 36.50 26.31 -19.14
N LYS A 62 36.57 25.31 -20.05
CA LYS A 62 36.14 25.44 -21.45
C LYS A 62 34.65 25.80 -21.58
N VAL A 63 33.78 25.23 -20.73
CA VAL A 63 32.34 25.53 -20.76
C VAL A 63 32.02 26.91 -20.22
N LYS A 64 32.84 27.45 -19.29
CA LYS A 64 32.69 28.85 -18.80
C LYS A 64 33.05 29.90 -19.83
N GLU A 65 33.96 29.60 -20.77
CA GLU A 65 34.35 30.53 -21.80
C GLU A 65 33.41 30.57 -23.03
N GLN A 66 32.57 29.56 -23.20
CA GLN A 66 31.74 29.38 -24.43
C GLN A 66 30.23 29.57 -24.27
N SER A 67 29.69 29.72 -23.08
CA SER A 67 28.24 29.89 -22.95
C SER A 67 27.84 30.65 -21.68
N GLY A 68 26.97 31.63 -21.84
CA GLY A 68 26.22 32.25 -20.74
C GLY A 68 25.20 31.33 -20.07
N LEU A 69 25.43 30.03 -20.06
CA LEU A 69 24.58 29.03 -19.44
C LEU A 69 24.72 29.10 -17.91
N LEU A 70 23.61 29.36 -17.25
CA LEU A 70 23.46 29.24 -15.79
C LEU A 70 23.62 27.78 -15.37
N LEU A 71 24.83 27.35 -15.02
CA LEU A 71 25.08 26.06 -14.42
C LEU A 71 24.52 26.04 -13.00
N PRO A 72 23.81 24.96 -12.60
CA PRO A 72 23.33 24.82 -11.23
C PRO A 72 24.50 24.92 -10.25
N LYS A 73 24.41 25.82 -9.27
CA LYS A 73 25.39 25.88 -8.18
C LYS A 73 25.44 24.53 -7.47
N LYS A 74 26.66 24.00 -7.20
CA LYS A 74 26.82 22.81 -6.37
C LYS A 74 26.04 23.03 -5.08
N LYS A 75 25.17 22.06 -4.71
CA LYS A 75 24.53 22.08 -3.38
C LYS A 75 25.62 22.24 -2.33
N PRO A 76 25.47 23.18 -1.38
CA PRO A 76 26.42 23.28 -0.27
C PRO A 76 26.48 21.90 0.39
N ILE A 77 27.68 21.32 0.42
CA ILE A 77 27.93 20.15 1.24
C ILE A 77 27.76 20.65 2.66
N ILE A 78 26.61 20.32 3.29
CA ILE A 78 26.46 20.49 4.71
C ILE A 78 27.34 19.40 5.35
N ALA A 79 28.66 19.65 5.33
CA ALA A 79 29.64 18.93 6.14
C ALA A 79 29.52 19.48 7.57
N GLY A 80 28.35 19.21 8.15
CA GLY A 80 28.15 19.30 9.58
C GLY A 80 27.71 17.91 10.00
N SER A 81 28.62 17.10 10.50
CA SER A 81 28.21 16.14 11.49
C SER A 81 27.41 16.94 12.50
N VAL A 82 26.08 16.75 12.52
CA VAL A 82 25.26 17.25 13.61
C VAL A 82 25.82 16.56 14.83
N VAL A 83 26.77 17.23 15.49
CA VAL A 83 27.20 16.84 16.84
C VAL A 83 25.92 16.92 17.65
N VAL A 84 25.28 15.77 17.86
CA VAL A 84 24.14 15.67 18.73
C VAL A 84 24.67 16.06 20.10
N LYS A 85 24.63 17.37 20.40
CA LYS A 85 24.93 17.89 21.72
C LYS A 85 24.05 17.09 22.67
N ASN A 86 24.69 16.44 23.62
CA ASN A 86 23.97 15.68 24.66
C ASN A 86 23.13 16.67 25.45
N ILE A 87 21.89 16.91 24.99
CA ILE A 87 20.99 17.87 25.59
C ILE A 87 20.68 17.33 26.98
N LYS A 88 21.19 18.00 28.00
CA LYS A 88 21.03 17.63 29.42
C LYS A 88 19.69 18.09 29.97
N GLU A 89 19.08 19.11 29.40
CA GLU A 89 17.85 19.75 29.86
C GLU A 89 16.89 20.04 28.71
N SER A 90 15.59 20.04 29.00
CA SER A 90 14.53 20.40 28.04
C SER A 90 13.95 21.77 28.41
N LYS A 91 13.59 22.56 27.40
CA LYS A 91 12.82 23.79 27.59
C LYS A 91 11.33 23.55 27.87
N TYR A 92 10.83 22.34 27.52
CA TYR A 92 9.40 22.01 27.56
C TYR A 92 9.02 21.07 28.70
N PHE A 93 9.93 20.18 29.11
CA PHE A 93 9.67 19.18 30.15
C PHE A 93 10.42 19.46 31.41
N SER A 94 9.84 19.09 32.56
CA SER A 94 10.56 19.03 33.82
C SER A 94 11.79 18.11 33.71
N LYS A 95 12.81 18.33 34.55
CA LYS A 95 14.01 17.45 34.57
C LYS A 95 13.65 15.98 34.75
N LYS A 96 12.61 15.67 35.55
CA LYS A 96 12.11 14.31 35.79
C LYS A 96 11.46 13.75 34.55
N ASP A 97 10.53 14.50 33.95
CA ASP A 97 9.80 14.04 32.75
C ASP A 97 10.74 13.91 31.55
N PHE A 98 11.73 14.81 31.40
CA PHE A 98 12.74 14.69 30.36
C PHE A 98 13.58 13.41 30.48
N LYS A 99 13.97 13.00 31.71
CA LYS A 99 14.65 11.73 31.95
C LYS A 99 13.76 10.55 31.55
N LEU A 100 12.47 10.57 31.94
CA LEU A 100 11.50 9.55 31.57
C LEU A 100 11.26 9.49 30.06
N ALA A 101 11.14 10.63 29.39
CA ALA A 101 11.00 10.70 27.94
C ALA A 101 12.21 10.08 27.22
N LYS A 102 13.45 10.47 27.62
CA LYS A 102 14.68 9.87 27.07
C LYS A 102 14.71 8.36 27.25
N LYS A 103 14.36 7.87 28.43
CA LYS A 103 14.30 6.43 28.74
C LYS A 103 13.24 5.72 27.90
N ALA A 104 12.01 6.24 27.85
CA ALA A 104 10.92 5.65 27.08
C ALA A 104 11.25 5.61 25.57
N ILE A 105 11.85 6.68 25.02
CA ILE A 105 12.29 6.71 23.60
C ILE A 105 13.41 5.70 23.35
N SER A 106 14.34 5.53 24.28
CA SER A 106 15.39 4.51 24.15
C SER A 106 14.80 3.10 24.15
N GLU A 107 13.89 2.81 25.06
CA GLU A 107 13.16 1.52 25.13
C GLU A 107 12.33 1.28 23.86
N MET A 108 11.66 2.30 23.34
CA MET A 108 10.93 2.27 22.06
C MET A 108 11.85 1.94 20.89
N LYS A 109 13.03 2.57 20.79
CA LYS A 109 14.02 2.28 19.73
C LYS A 109 14.50 0.84 19.75
N LEU A 110 14.56 0.22 20.93
CA LEU A 110 14.89 -1.18 21.12
C LEU A 110 13.68 -2.12 20.98
N ALA A 111 12.55 -1.61 20.50
CA ALA A 111 11.27 -2.34 20.36
C ALA A 111 10.73 -2.94 21.68
N LYS A 112 11.21 -2.47 22.85
CA LYS A 112 10.74 -2.88 24.18
C LYS A 112 9.45 -2.12 24.54
N TRP A 113 8.39 -2.33 23.74
CA TRP A 113 7.15 -1.57 23.83
C TRP A 113 6.47 -1.57 25.21
N PRO A 114 6.33 -2.72 25.92
CA PRO A 114 5.72 -2.70 27.26
C PRO A 114 6.47 -1.79 28.23
N ASN A 115 7.81 -1.85 28.22
CA ASN A 115 8.65 -1.03 29.09
C ASN A 115 8.54 0.46 28.71
N ALA A 116 8.61 0.76 27.41
CA ALA A 116 8.48 2.14 26.93
C ALA A 116 7.16 2.78 27.33
N ILE A 117 6.05 2.04 27.19
CA ILE A 117 4.71 2.48 27.59
C ILE A 117 4.63 2.70 29.11
N GLN A 118 5.15 1.74 29.91
CA GLN A 118 5.16 1.88 31.36
C GLN A 118 6.04 3.04 31.86
N THR A 119 7.21 3.23 31.22
CA THR A 119 8.10 4.35 31.54
C THR A 119 7.42 5.68 31.21
N ALA A 120 6.78 5.79 30.06
CA ALA A 120 6.07 6.99 29.64
C ALA A 120 4.87 7.33 30.54
N LYS A 121 4.15 6.32 31.04
CA LYS A 121 3.03 6.52 31.99
C LYS A 121 3.44 7.16 33.34
N LYS A 122 4.74 7.08 33.73
CA LYS A 122 5.25 7.67 34.96
C LYS A 122 5.52 9.17 34.85
N ALA A 123 5.54 9.72 33.63
CA ALA A 123 5.69 11.14 33.41
C ALA A 123 4.40 11.89 33.79
N LYS A 124 4.56 13.10 34.33
CA LYS A 124 3.42 13.99 34.60
C LYS A 124 2.83 14.52 33.28
N ASP A 125 3.71 14.84 32.34
CA ASP A 125 3.31 15.30 31.01
C ASP A 125 2.84 14.11 30.17
N ARG A 126 1.56 14.12 29.86
CA ARG A 126 0.89 13.05 29.12
C ARG A 126 1.34 12.96 27.65
N SER A 127 1.84 14.03 27.06
CA SER A 127 2.32 14.05 25.68
C SER A 127 3.41 13.00 25.41
N ILE A 128 4.21 12.70 26.44
CA ILE A 128 5.23 11.64 26.38
C ILE A 128 4.59 10.26 26.18
N TYR A 129 3.53 9.98 26.96
CA TYR A 129 2.79 8.73 26.84
C TYR A 129 2.06 8.63 25.50
N ASP A 130 1.37 9.70 25.08
CA ASP A 130 0.61 9.72 23.85
C ASP A 130 1.54 9.56 22.63
N PHE A 131 2.73 10.17 22.65
CA PHE A 131 3.75 9.95 21.62
C PHE A 131 4.22 8.49 21.53
N ILE A 132 4.56 7.86 22.65
CA ILE A 132 5.01 6.46 22.69
C ILE A 132 3.89 5.53 22.24
N GLN A 133 2.65 5.77 22.70
CA GLN A 133 1.48 5.00 22.30
C GLN A 133 1.21 5.15 20.78
N TRP A 134 1.24 6.38 20.27
CA TRP A 134 1.11 6.65 18.84
C TRP A 134 2.10 5.85 18.00
N ARG A 135 3.37 5.86 18.37
CA ARG A 135 4.41 5.10 17.67
C ARG A 135 4.16 3.60 17.75
N HIS A 136 3.74 3.10 18.90
CA HIS A 136 3.40 1.69 19.10
C HIS A 136 2.24 1.27 18.18
N LEU A 137 1.15 2.03 18.16
CA LEU A 137 -0.04 1.74 17.37
C LEU A 137 0.23 1.75 15.86
N LEU A 138 1.17 2.56 15.38
CA LEU A 138 1.60 2.58 13.99
C LEU A 138 2.58 1.44 13.62
N THR A 139 3.15 0.75 14.60
CA THR A 139 4.12 -0.31 14.35
C THR A 139 3.42 -1.56 13.82
N LYS A 140 3.93 -2.11 12.69
CA LYS A 140 3.41 -3.34 12.12
C LYS A 140 3.57 -4.51 13.10
N GLY A 141 2.53 -5.33 13.24
CA GLY A 141 2.57 -6.52 14.10
C GLY A 141 2.53 -6.22 15.61
N ASN A 142 2.16 -5.00 16.02
CA ASN A 142 2.00 -4.69 17.45
C ASN A 142 0.92 -5.55 18.10
N LYS A 143 1.05 -5.76 19.42
CA LYS A 143 0.12 -6.55 20.23
C LYS A 143 -1.00 -5.71 20.87
N ALA A 144 -1.18 -4.45 20.44
CA ALA A 144 -2.24 -3.60 20.96
C ALA A 144 -3.62 -4.19 20.63
N SER A 145 -4.53 -4.09 21.58
CA SER A 145 -5.93 -4.48 21.42
C SER A 145 -6.74 -3.40 20.69
N TYR A 146 -7.95 -3.74 20.25
CA TYR A 146 -8.89 -2.75 19.74
C TYR A 146 -9.14 -1.60 20.73
N TYR A 147 -9.26 -1.91 22.02
CA TYR A 147 -9.48 -0.89 23.04
C TYR A 147 -8.31 0.08 23.22
N ASP A 148 -7.07 -0.37 23.02
CA ASP A 148 -5.91 0.52 23.01
C ASP A 148 -5.99 1.54 21.88
N TYR A 149 -6.38 1.08 20.69
CA TYR A 149 -6.63 1.95 19.54
C TYR A 149 -7.78 2.92 19.80
N LYS A 150 -8.94 2.40 20.24
CA LYS A 150 -10.12 3.21 20.53
C LYS A 150 -9.82 4.30 21.54
N ASN A 151 -9.21 3.94 22.69
CA ASN A 151 -8.84 4.88 23.72
C ASN A 151 -7.86 5.95 23.25
N PHE A 152 -6.97 5.63 22.31
CA PHE A 152 -6.07 6.60 21.72
C PHE A 152 -6.84 7.55 20.79
N ILE A 153 -7.67 7.01 19.89
CA ILE A 153 -8.46 7.78 18.92
C ILE A 153 -9.39 8.76 19.63
N ASP A 154 -10.10 8.31 20.68
CA ASP A 154 -11.05 9.14 21.42
C ASP A 154 -10.40 10.35 22.09
N ARG A 155 -9.10 10.29 22.38
CA ARG A 155 -8.37 11.37 23.06
C ARG A 155 -7.51 12.23 22.13
N ASN A 156 -7.19 11.73 20.95
CA ASN A 156 -6.17 12.31 20.08
C ASN A 156 -6.66 12.32 18.62
N ASP A 157 -7.83 12.90 18.38
CA ASP A 157 -8.45 12.87 17.05
C ASP A 157 -7.70 13.71 16.00
N ASP A 158 -6.92 14.69 16.44
CA ASP A 158 -6.07 15.57 15.64
C ASP A 158 -4.63 15.07 15.49
N TYR A 159 -4.31 13.91 16.07
CA TYR A 159 -2.92 13.42 16.08
C TYR A 159 -2.43 13.03 14.67
N PRO A 160 -1.15 13.23 14.36
CA PRO A 160 -0.60 12.91 13.04
C PRO A 160 -0.91 11.47 12.62
N ARG A 161 -1.37 11.28 11.38
CA ARG A 161 -1.74 9.98 10.81
C ARG A 161 -2.87 9.26 11.55
N ILE A 162 -3.77 9.99 12.19
CA ILE A 162 -4.91 9.40 12.90
C ILE A 162 -5.79 8.53 11.97
N GLY A 163 -5.95 8.90 10.71
CA GLY A 163 -6.66 8.10 9.71
C GLY A 163 -6.02 6.70 9.54
N ARG A 164 -4.67 6.60 9.60
CA ARG A 164 -3.98 5.30 9.57
C ARG A 164 -4.22 4.49 10.85
N ILE A 165 -4.28 5.14 11.99
CA ILE A 165 -4.59 4.49 13.27
C ILE A 165 -6.04 3.97 13.25
N LYS A 166 -7.00 4.77 12.77
CA LYS A 166 -8.40 4.35 12.57
C LYS A 166 -8.48 3.11 11.65
N TYR A 167 -7.77 3.12 10.52
CA TYR A 167 -7.66 1.96 9.63
C TYR A 167 -7.09 0.71 10.32
N LEU A 168 -5.99 0.87 11.07
CA LEU A 168 -5.36 -0.25 11.77
C LEU A 168 -6.21 -0.79 12.93
N SER A 169 -7.01 0.06 13.58
CA SER A 169 -7.93 -0.35 14.64
C SER A 169 -8.99 -1.32 14.13
N GLU A 170 -9.44 -1.15 12.88
CA GLU A 170 -10.42 -2.05 12.27
C GLU A 170 -9.89 -3.49 12.16
N HIS A 171 -8.59 -3.67 11.89
CA HIS A 171 -7.94 -4.98 11.85
C HIS A 171 -7.75 -5.65 13.23
N LYS A 172 -8.11 -4.95 14.31
CA LYS A 172 -8.13 -5.48 15.67
C LYS A 172 -9.54 -5.83 16.16
N LEU A 173 -10.56 -5.53 15.36
CA LEU A 173 -11.94 -5.87 15.66
C LEU A 173 -12.19 -7.37 15.46
N SER A 174 -12.90 -7.96 16.43
CA SER A 174 -13.48 -9.30 16.31
C SER A 174 -14.79 -9.33 17.08
N THR A 175 -15.79 -9.97 16.55
CA THR A 175 -17.08 -10.22 17.23
C THR A 175 -16.93 -11.16 18.44
N ASP A 176 -15.80 -11.87 18.54
CA ASP A 176 -15.47 -12.73 19.69
C ASP A 176 -14.97 -11.92 20.88
N THR A 177 -14.36 -10.76 20.65
CA THR A 177 -13.75 -9.92 21.69
C THR A 177 -14.50 -8.63 21.97
N VAL A 178 -15.27 -8.15 21.01
CA VAL A 178 -16.09 -6.93 21.11
C VAL A 178 -17.53 -7.28 20.73
N SER A 179 -18.49 -6.96 21.60
CA SER A 179 -19.88 -7.30 21.31
C SER A 179 -20.39 -6.63 20.02
N PRO A 180 -21.18 -7.31 19.19
CA PRO A 180 -21.69 -6.78 17.92
C PRO A 180 -22.40 -5.44 18.08
N LYS A 181 -23.20 -5.25 19.14
CA LYS A 181 -23.86 -3.97 19.44
C LYS A 181 -22.86 -2.83 19.61
N LYS A 182 -21.76 -3.06 20.35
CA LYS A 182 -20.70 -2.05 20.53
C LYS A 182 -19.97 -1.73 19.24
N ILE A 183 -19.76 -2.72 18.35
CA ILE A 183 -19.15 -2.49 17.03
C ILE A 183 -20.04 -1.60 16.19
N VAL A 184 -21.35 -1.92 16.08
CA VAL A 184 -22.32 -1.09 15.34
C VAL A 184 -22.38 0.32 15.92
N GLN A 185 -22.43 0.47 17.23
CA GLN A 185 -22.45 1.76 17.91
C GLN A 185 -21.16 2.57 17.69
N TRP A 186 -20.01 1.91 17.67
CA TRP A 186 -18.72 2.59 17.44
C TRP A 186 -18.61 3.16 16.02
N TYR A 187 -19.10 2.43 15.01
CA TYR A 187 -19.14 2.96 13.66
C TYR A 187 -20.22 4.06 13.52
N GLY A 188 -21.39 3.88 14.16
CA GLY A 188 -22.54 4.77 13.96
C GLY A 188 -22.90 4.84 12.47
N GLU A 189 -22.85 6.04 11.90
CA GLU A 189 -23.10 6.28 10.48
C GLU A 189 -21.81 6.24 9.61
N ARG A 190 -20.64 6.14 10.25
CA ARG A 190 -19.37 6.15 9.53
C ARG A 190 -19.16 4.84 8.77
N GLU A 191 -18.69 4.95 7.54
CA GLU A 191 -18.25 3.77 6.80
C GLU A 191 -16.88 3.27 7.29
N PRO A 192 -16.68 1.94 7.37
CA PRO A 192 -15.37 1.36 7.62
C PRO A 192 -14.36 1.73 6.53
N LEU A 193 -13.15 2.05 6.94
CA LEU A 193 -12.03 2.42 6.07
C LEU A 193 -11.43 1.21 5.34
N SER A 194 -11.58 0.01 5.91
CA SER A 194 -11.01 -1.23 5.36
C SER A 194 -12.09 -2.23 4.98
N GLY A 195 -11.77 -3.11 4.02
CA GLY A 195 -12.62 -4.26 3.71
C GLY A 195 -12.78 -5.19 4.90
N PHE A 196 -11.74 -5.33 5.73
CA PHE A 196 -11.81 -6.09 6.97
C PHE A 196 -12.86 -5.49 7.93
N GLY A 197 -12.81 -4.19 8.16
CA GLY A 197 -13.81 -3.48 8.98
C GLY A 197 -15.23 -3.64 8.44
N LYS A 198 -15.42 -3.57 7.10
CA LYS A 198 -16.72 -3.82 6.45
C LYS A 198 -17.24 -5.22 6.75
N MET A 199 -16.38 -6.25 6.69
CA MET A 199 -16.79 -7.62 6.99
C MET A 199 -17.22 -7.78 8.46
N ILE A 200 -16.45 -7.23 9.41
CA ILE A 200 -16.76 -7.32 10.84
C ILE A 200 -18.00 -6.51 11.20
N LEU A 201 -18.18 -5.31 10.64
CA LEU A 201 -19.41 -4.53 10.81
C LEU A 201 -20.62 -5.28 10.20
N GLY A 202 -20.44 -5.86 9.02
CA GLY A 202 -21.49 -6.66 8.37
C GLY A 202 -21.90 -7.86 9.21
N GLU A 203 -20.96 -8.57 9.80
CA GLU A 203 -21.22 -9.65 10.74
C GLU A 203 -21.98 -9.15 11.98
N SER A 204 -21.57 -7.98 12.51
CA SER A 204 -22.24 -7.36 13.65
C SER A 204 -23.68 -6.98 13.35
N TYR A 205 -23.99 -6.50 12.12
CA TYR A 205 -25.37 -6.26 11.70
C TYR A 205 -26.19 -7.55 11.62
N ILE A 206 -25.59 -8.65 11.16
CA ILE A 206 -26.29 -9.96 11.16
C ILE A 206 -26.68 -10.38 12.58
N PHE A 207 -25.75 -10.26 13.53
CA PHE A 207 -26.00 -10.58 14.94
C PHE A 207 -27.01 -9.65 15.61
N THR A 208 -27.15 -8.42 15.12
CA THR A 208 -28.14 -7.45 15.66
C THR A 208 -29.46 -7.43 14.90
N GLY A 209 -29.70 -8.40 14.00
CA GLY A 209 -30.98 -8.59 13.30
C GLY A 209 -31.05 -7.97 11.89
N ASN A 210 -30.10 -7.16 11.46
CA ASN A 210 -30.09 -6.54 10.13
C ASN A 210 -29.31 -7.40 9.13
N LYS A 211 -29.86 -8.55 8.77
CA LYS A 211 -29.19 -9.57 7.97
C LYS A 211 -28.83 -9.08 6.55
N GLU A 212 -29.72 -8.38 5.88
CA GLU A 212 -29.50 -7.94 4.49
C GLU A 212 -28.35 -6.93 4.39
N LYS A 213 -28.39 -5.88 5.23
CA LYS A 213 -27.31 -4.90 5.33
C LYS A 213 -25.98 -5.57 5.68
N GLY A 214 -26.02 -6.54 6.60
CA GLY A 214 -24.85 -7.30 7.01
C GLY A 214 -24.24 -8.10 5.88
N ILE A 215 -25.03 -8.84 5.10
CA ILE A 215 -24.57 -9.63 3.95
C ILE A 215 -23.96 -8.71 2.88
N LYS A 216 -24.61 -7.60 2.57
CA LYS A 216 -24.09 -6.61 1.60
C LYS A 216 -22.71 -6.07 2.00
N LEU A 217 -22.53 -5.75 3.28
CA LEU A 217 -21.25 -5.28 3.81
C LEU A 217 -20.17 -6.37 3.79
N ILE A 218 -20.51 -7.62 4.14
CA ILE A 218 -19.57 -8.75 4.07
C ILE A 218 -19.10 -8.95 2.64
N LYS A 219 -19.99 -8.96 1.64
CA LYS A 219 -19.62 -9.10 0.23
C LYS A 219 -18.73 -7.96 -0.25
N ASN A 220 -19.10 -6.72 0.05
CA ASN A 220 -18.29 -5.55 -0.30
C ASN A 220 -16.91 -5.58 0.36
N GLY A 221 -16.86 -5.92 1.64
CA GLY A 221 -15.61 -6.05 2.38
C GLY A 221 -14.74 -7.19 1.89
N TRP A 222 -15.35 -8.34 1.53
CA TRP A 222 -14.64 -9.48 0.98
C TRP A 222 -13.80 -9.13 -0.25
N VAL A 223 -14.32 -8.30 -1.15
CA VAL A 223 -13.63 -7.92 -2.39
C VAL A 223 -12.27 -7.29 -2.09
N ASN A 224 -12.20 -6.31 -1.18
CA ASN A 224 -11.02 -5.47 -0.98
C ASN A 224 -10.31 -5.65 0.37
N ALA A 225 -10.73 -6.63 1.20
CA ALA A 225 -10.06 -6.88 2.47
C ALA A 225 -8.62 -7.35 2.28
N GLU A 226 -7.69 -6.71 2.99
CA GLU A 226 -6.31 -7.21 3.13
C GLU A 226 -6.29 -8.34 4.16
N LEU A 227 -6.11 -9.57 3.69
CA LEU A 227 -6.18 -10.78 4.50
C LEU A 227 -4.88 -11.56 4.44
N THR A 228 -4.37 -11.98 5.58
CA THR A 228 -3.32 -12.98 5.65
C THR A 228 -3.83 -14.34 5.15
N LYS A 229 -2.92 -15.29 4.90
CA LYS A 229 -3.29 -16.65 4.47
C LYS A 229 -4.25 -17.35 5.46
N SER A 230 -4.05 -17.15 6.75
CA SER A 230 -4.91 -17.71 7.80
C SER A 230 -6.28 -17.03 7.85
N GLU A 231 -6.33 -15.71 7.79
CA GLU A 231 -7.57 -14.94 7.76
C GLU A 231 -8.40 -15.23 6.51
N LEU A 232 -7.79 -15.38 5.34
CA LEU A 232 -8.48 -15.76 4.11
C LEU A 232 -9.19 -17.11 4.29
N ARG A 233 -8.53 -18.13 4.87
CA ARG A 233 -9.12 -19.43 5.14
C ARG A 233 -10.27 -19.35 6.15
N PHE A 234 -10.05 -18.58 7.22
CA PHE A 234 -11.02 -18.39 8.29
C PHE A 234 -12.29 -17.71 7.76
N PHE A 235 -12.17 -16.56 7.15
CA PHE A 235 -13.33 -15.79 6.66
C PHE A 235 -14.04 -16.48 5.51
N ARG A 236 -13.32 -17.16 4.61
CA ARG A 236 -13.94 -17.99 3.57
C ARG A 236 -14.81 -19.09 4.15
N LYS A 237 -14.36 -19.77 5.22
CA LYS A 237 -15.16 -20.80 5.92
C LYS A 237 -16.35 -20.16 6.64
N LYS A 238 -16.09 -19.07 7.37
CA LYS A 238 -17.08 -18.37 8.21
C LYS A 238 -18.23 -17.80 7.37
N TYR A 239 -17.91 -17.21 6.22
CA TYR A 239 -18.90 -16.55 5.35
C TYR A 239 -19.33 -17.40 4.16
N LYS A 240 -18.99 -18.71 4.11
CA LYS A 240 -19.32 -19.61 3.00
C LYS A 240 -20.79 -19.52 2.55
N LYS A 241 -21.72 -19.40 3.49
CA LYS A 241 -23.16 -19.33 3.21
C LYS A 241 -23.63 -18.02 2.56
N TYR A 242 -22.79 -16.98 2.57
CA TYR A 242 -23.12 -15.67 2.03
C TYR A 242 -22.35 -15.35 0.75
N LEU A 243 -21.19 -15.97 0.54
CA LEU A 243 -20.32 -15.74 -0.61
C LEU A 243 -20.65 -16.72 -1.74
N VAL A 244 -20.86 -16.18 -2.94
CA VAL A 244 -21.09 -16.94 -4.17
C VAL A 244 -19.89 -16.83 -5.11
N ALA A 245 -19.86 -17.62 -6.20
CA ALA A 245 -18.73 -17.63 -7.14
C ALA A 245 -18.34 -16.23 -7.64
N GLU A 246 -19.33 -15.40 -7.93
CA GLU A 246 -19.11 -14.02 -8.38
C GLU A 246 -18.32 -13.16 -7.37
N ASP A 247 -18.54 -13.35 -6.06
CA ASP A 247 -17.81 -12.61 -5.02
C ASP A 247 -16.31 -12.98 -5.01
N TYR A 248 -15.99 -14.23 -5.33
CA TYR A 248 -14.61 -14.71 -5.48
C TYR A 248 -13.95 -14.12 -6.73
N ILE A 249 -14.69 -14.06 -7.84
CA ILE A 249 -14.24 -13.47 -9.10
C ILE A 249 -13.97 -11.98 -8.90
N LYS A 250 -14.89 -11.22 -8.30
CA LYS A 250 -14.71 -9.79 -7.98
C LYS A 250 -13.48 -9.54 -7.10
N ARG A 251 -13.23 -10.42 -6.12
CA ARG A 251 -12.03 -10.33 -5.30
C ARG A 251 -10.76 -10.59 -6.12
N ALA A 252 -10.75 -11.62 -6.97
CA ALA A 252 -9.59 -11.91 -7.82
C ALA A 252 -9.30 -10.75 -8.78
N ASP A 253 -10.33 -10.15 -9.35
CA ASP A 253 -10.22 -8.97 -10.21
C ASP A 253 -9.62 -7.78 -9.47
N TYR A 254 -10.17 -7.44 -8.29
CA TYR A 254 -9.62 -6.40 -7.44
C TYR A 254 -8.12 -6.61 -7.12
N LEU A 255 -7.74 -7.84 -6.75
CA LEU A 255 -6.35 -8.18 -6.41
C LEU A 255 -5.43 -8.05 -7.62
N ALA A 256 -5.88 -8.45 -8.80
CA ALA A 256 -5.15 -8.32 -10.06
C ALA A 256 -4.94 -6.84 -10.44
N TRP A 257 -5.97 -6.02 -10.40
CA TRP A 257 -5.87 -4.58 -10.69
C TRP A 257 -4.99 -3.81 -9.71
N ASN A 258 -4.94 -4.26 -8.45
CA ASN A 258 -4.11 -3.62 -7.41
C ASN A 258 -2.72 -4.25 -7.26
N ASN A 259 -2.26 -5.05 -8.23
CA ASN A 259 -0.94 -5.70 -8.23
C ASN A 259 -0.67 -6.54 -6.98
N LYS A 260 -1.70 -7.15 -6.38
CA LYS A 260 -1.60 -8.00 -5.19
C LYS A 260 -1.25 -9.44 -5.59
N TYR A 261 -0.07 -9.63 -6.18
CA TYR A 261 0.38 -10.89 -6.78
C TYR A 261 0.17 -12.12 -5.88
N TRP A 262 0.67 -12.09 -4.65
CA TRP A 262 0.59 -13.24 -3.74
C TRP A 262 -0.83 -13.51 -3.22
N ASP A 263 -1.64 -12.46 -3.08
CA ASP A 263 -3.04 -12.59 -2.68
C ASP A 263 -3.86 -13.18 -3.82
N LEU A 264 -3.63 -12.73 -5.05
CA LEU A 264 -4.24 -13.31 -6.25
C LEU A 264 -3.87 -14.79 -6.39
N LYS A 265 -2.60 -15.15 -6.28
CA LYS A 265 -2.14 -16.54 -6.33
C LYS A 265 -2.87 -17.44 -5.33
N ARG A 266 -3.17 -16.91 -4.14
CA ARG A 266 -3.95 -17.64 -3.14
C ARG A 266 -5.42 -17.80 -3.49
N MET A 267 -5.96 -16.91 -4.33
CA MET A 267 -7.37 -16.93 -4.74
C MET A 267 -7.64 -17.90 -5.88
N LEU A 268 -6.71 -18.14 -6.80
CA LEU A 268 -6.91 -18.94 -8.03
C LEU A 268 -7.66 -20.24 -7.77
N ARG A 269 -7.22 -21.04 -6.82
CA ARG A 269 -7.83 -22.34 -6.48
C ARG A 269 -9.28 -22.30 -5.98
N TYR A 270 -9.84 -21.12 -5.77
CA TYR A 270 -11.21 -20.91 -5.31
C TYR A 270 -12.13 -20.37 -6.40
N LEU A 271 -11.58 -20.13 -7.58
CA LEU A 271 -12.31 -19.62 -8.72
C LEU A 271 -12.92 -20.76 -9.56
N PRO A 272 -14.01 -20.51 -10.30
CA PRO A 272 -14.43 -21.38 -11.40
C PRO A 272 -13.29 -21.56 -12.42
N LYS A 273 -13.23 -22.71 -13.11
CA LYS A 273 -12.10 -23.12 -13.92
C LYS A 273 -11.68 -22.09 -14.98
N ASP A 274 -12.64 -21.51 -15.68
CA ASP A 274 -12.37 -20.51 -16.73
C ASP A 274 -11.74 -19.24 -16.16
N TYR A 275 -12.22 -18.79 -15.01
CA TYR A 275 -11.65 -17.64 -14.28
C TYR A 275 -10.31 -17.96 -13.63
N GLU A 276 -10.09 -19.21 -13.20
CA GLU A 276 -8.78 -19.65 -12.71
C GLU A 276 -7.74 -19.50 -13.80
N LEU A 277 -8.03 -19.96 -15.03
CA LEU A 277 -7.12 -19.83 -16.18
C LEU A 277 -6.86 -18.38 -16.53
N LEU A 278 -7.91 -17.56 -16.66
CA LEU A 278 -7.81 -16.14 -16.95
C LEU A 278 -6.91 -15.40 -15.94
N TYR A 279 -7.16 -15.57 -14.64
CA TYR A 279 -6.39 -14.87 -13.61
C TYR A 279 -5.01 -15.47 -13.38
N ASN A 280 -4.78 -16.74 -13.75
CA ASN A 280 -3.45 -17.34 -13.80
C ASN A 280 -2.60 -16.68 -14.88
N ALA A 281 -3.13 -16.54 -16.12
CA ALA A 281 -2.47 -15.82 -17.19
C ALA A 281 -2.13 -14.39 -16.78
N ARG A 282 -3.10 -13.68 -16.17
CA ARG A 282 -2.89 -12.33 -15.68
C ARG A 282 -1.83 -12.25 -14.60
N GLN A 283 -1.75 -13.24 -13.70
CA GLN A 283 -0.71 -13.31 -12.68
C GLN A 283 0.68 -13.50 -13.27
N LEU A 284 0.81 -14.32 -14.32
CA LEU A 284 2.08 -14.49 -15.04
C LEU A 284 2.52 -13.17 -15.69
N LEU A 285 1.60 -12.43 -16.30
CA LEU A 285 1.87 -11.08 -16.83
C LEU A 285 2.35 -10.12 -15.74
N MET A 286 1.70 -10.10 -14.58
CA MET A 286 2.10 -9.26 -13.45
C MET A 286 3.52 -9.55 -12.95
N SER A 287 3.96 -10.79 -13.02
CA SER A 287 5.31 -11.22 -12.61
C SER A 287 6.33 -11.14 -13.73
N LYS A 288 5.93 -10.73 -14.93
CA LYS A 288 6.77 -10.77 -16.15
C LYS A 288 7.39 -12.16 -16.39
N SER A 289 6.66 -13.22 -16.04
CA SER A 289 7.11 -14.60 -16.16
C SER A 289 6.98 -15.08 -17.60
N TYR A 290 7.87 -16.01 -18.00
CA TYR A 290 7.72 -16.74 -19.25
C TYR A 290 6.52 -17.70 -19.19
N GLY A 291 5.96 -18.05 -20.36
CA GLY A 291 4.88 -19.05 -20.45
C GLY A 291 3.47 -18.46 -20.38
N VAL A 292 3.32 -17.15 -20.52
CA VAL A 292 1.99 -16.52 -20.64
C VAL A 292 1.22 -17.09 -21.82
N ASP A 293 1.90 -17.28 -22.97
CA ASP A 293 1.31 -17.82 -24.20
C ASP A 293 0.74 -19.24 -24.01
N ASN A 294 1.26 -20.00 -23.04
CA ASN A 294 0.74 -21.33 -22.70
C ASN A 294 -0.41 -21.30 -21.70
N ALA A 295 -0.70 -20.13 -21.12
CA ALA A 295 -1.74 -19.94 -20.09
C ALA A 295 -3.02 -19.27 -20.65
N ILE A 296 -2.97 -18.84 -21.90
CA ILE A 296 -4.08 -18.31 -22.68
C ILE A 296 -4.59 -19.38 -23.62
#